data_7193337c96a7cb268b9b4987cf8f718f
#
_entry.id   7193337c96a7cb268b9b4987cf8f718f
#
_cell.length_a   1.000
_cell.length_b   1.000
_cell.length_c   1.000
_cell.angle_alpha   90.00
_cell.angle_beta   90.00
_cell.angle_gamma   90.00
#
_symmetry.space_group_name_H-M   'P 1'
#
loop_
_entity.id
_entity.type
_entity.pdbx_description
1 polymer ?
#
loop_
_entity_poly.entity_id
_entity_poly.type
_entity_poly.pdbx_seq_one_letter_code
_entity_poly.pdbx_strand_id
1 'polypeptide(L)'
;MTEPTDTLFIVTGGPGSGKTTLLAALSEAGFATSIEAGRAIIQDQVAIGGHALPWEDRAAFAELMLCWEMRSYREMLGQVGRPVFFDRGVPDVAAYLRLCGLAVPSHIDQAARLLRYNRRVFIAPPWPEIFRQDAERKQSFAEAAATSQALVTTYQDYGYELVSLPLASVAERLEAISAITG
;
A
#
# COMPACT_ATOMS: atom_id res chain seq x y z
N MET A 1 15.29 -23.20 2.78
CA MET A 1 15.34 -22.04 3.71
C MET A 1 14.43 -20.99 3.12
N THR A 2 13.40 -20.55 3.86
CA THR A 2 12.50 -19.49 3.42
C THR A 2 13.24 -18.16 3.51
N GLU A 3 13.25 -17.38 2.42
CA GLU A 3 13.81 -16.03 2.46
C GLU A 3 13.00 -15.15 3.42
N PRO A 4 13.64 -14.23 4.17
CA PRO A 4 12.92 -13.35 5.10
C PRO A 4 11.75 -12.58 4.45
N THR A 5 11.86 -12.31 3.16
CA THR A 5 10.86 -11.59 2.37
C THR A 5 9.65 -12.45 1.98
N ASP A 6 9.75 -13.78 2.06
CA ASP A 6 8.66 -14.68 1.67
C ASP A 6 7.40 -14.52 2.52
N THR A 7 7.52 -13.99 3.73
CA THR A 7 6.42 -13.74 4.66
C THR A 7 5.90 -12.30 4.66
N LEU A 8 6.53 -11.39 3.90
CA LEU A 8 6.20 -9.96 3.87
C LEU A 8 5.28 -9.65 2.68
N PHE A 9 3.97 -9.63 2.89
CA PHE A 9 2.99 -9.41 1.84
C PHE A 9 2.50 -7.97 1.81
N ILE A 10 2.37 -7.40 0.63
CA ILE A 10 1.73 -6.09 0.43
C ILE A 10 0.27 -6.30 0.05
N VAL A 11 -0.60 -5.48 0.64
CA VAL A 11 -1.97 -5.25 0.20
C VAL A 11 -2.05 -3.81 -0.31
N THR A 12 -2.22 -3.63 -1.61
CA THR A 12 -2.32 -2.31 -2.25
C THR A 12 -3.65 -2.14 -3.00
N GLY A 13 -3.87 -0.99 -3.58
CA GLY A 13 -5.08 -0.65 -4.35
C GLY A 13 -5.48 0.80 -4.16
N GLY A 14 -6.35 1.30 -5.05
CA GLY A 14 -6.86 2.67 -5.00
C GLY A 14 -7.66 2.97 -3.73
N PRO A 15 -8.00 4.25 -3.50
CA PRO A 15 -8.89 4.64 -2.42
C PRO A 15 -10.28 4.01 -2.60
N GLY A 16 -10.95 3.69 -1.49
CA GLY A 16 -12.30 3.12 -1.51
C GLY A 16 -12.41 1.66 -1.99
N SER A 17 -11.29 0.94 -2.12
CA SER A 17 -11.25 -0.46 -2.57
C SER A 17 -11.45 -1.50 -1.44
N GLY A 18 -11.73 -1.06 -0.22
CA GLY A 18 -11.98 -1.95 0.93
C GLY A 18 -10.73 -2.48 1.63
N LYS A 19 -9.54 -1.92 1.38
CA LYS A 19 -8.28 -2.35 2.02
C LYS A 19 -8.31 -2.24 3.54
N THR A 20 -8.75 -1.10 4.07
CA THR A 20 -8.75 -0.85 5.52
C THR A 20 -9.55 -1.90 6.28
N THR A 21 -10.73 -2.25 5.79
CA THR A 21 -11.57 -3.29 6.39
C THR A 21 -10.93 -4.67 6.31
N LEU A 22 -10.27 -4.97 5.19
CA LEU A 22 -9.55 -6.23 5.00
C LEU A 22 -8.35 -6.34 5.95
N LEU A 23 -7.54 -5.29 6.08
CA LEU A 23 -6.37 -5.28 6.98
C LEU A 23 -6.79 -5.35 8.46
N ALA A 24 -7.90 -4.70 8.83
CA ALA A 24 -8.49 -4.87 10.16
C ALA A 24 -8.86 -6.34 10.42
N ALA A 25 -9.51 -7.00 9.47
CA ALA A 25 -9.87 -8.40 9.60
C ALA A 25 -8.65 -9.34 9.64
N LEU A 26 -7.57 -9.05 8.89
CA LEU A 26 -6.30 -9.76 8.99
C LEU A 26 -5.67 -9.59 10.39
N SER A 27 -5.71 -8.39 10.94
CA SER A 27 -5.23 -8.11 12.30
C SER A 27 -6.05 -8.86 13.36
N GLU A 28 -7.39 -8.89 13.23
CA GLU A 28 -8.28 -9.65 14.10
C GLU A 28 -8.03 -11.17 14.00
N ALA A 29 -7.63 -11.66 12.83
CA ALA A 29 -7.20 -13.04 12.64
C ALA A 29 -5.80 -13.34 13.20
N GLY A 30 -5.14 -12.35 13.81
CA GLY A 30 -3.85 -12.50 14.50
C GLY A 30 -2.63 -12.35 13.59
N PHE A 31 -2.76 -11.81 12.39
CA PHE A 31 -1.63 -11.43 11.56
C PHE A 31 -1.10 -10.04 11.93
N ALA A 32 0.21 -9.85 11.80
CA ALA A 32 0.80 -8.53 11.92
C ALA A 32 0.45 -7.69 10.68
N THR A 33 0.04 -6.44 10.91
CA THR A 33 -0.31 -5.49 9.84
C THR A 33 0.40 -4.16 10.07
N SER A 34 0.85 -3.50 8.98
CA SER A 34 1.36 -2.13 9.07
C SER A 34 0.23 -1.11 8.99
N ILE A 35 0.52 0.12 9.42
CA ILE A 35 -0.39 1.26 9.33
C ILE A 35 -0.17 1.98 8.01
N GLU A 36 -1.25 2.43 7.35
CA GLU A 36 -1.18 3.22 6.13
C GLU A 36 -0.44 4.55 6.35
N ALA A 37 0.68 4.74 5.65
CA ALA A 37 1.53 5.91 5.77
C ALA A 37 0.80 7.21 5.37
N GLY A 38 0.14 7.23 4.22
CA GLY A 38 -0.41 8.44 3.63
C GLY A 38 -1.40 9.16 4.54
N ARG A 39 -2.34 8.43 5.14
CA ARG A 39 -3.34 9.01 6.04
C ARG A 39 -2.71 9.55 7.33
N ALA A 40 -1.82 8.81 7.94
CA ALA A 40 -1.14 9.23 9.16
C ALA A 40 -0.31 10.51 8.93
N ILE A 41 0.44 10.57 7.83
CA ILE A 41 1.23 11.75 7.46
C ILE A 41 0.32 12.98 7.24
N ILE A 42 -0.81 12.82 6.54
CA ILE A 42 -1.76 13.92 6.33
C ILE A 42 -2.24 14.48 7.66
N GLN A 43 -2.66 13.60 8.57
CA GLN A 43 -3.15 14.01 9.90
C GLN A 43 -2.07 14.75 10.69
N ASP A 44 -0.85 14.22 10.71
CA ASP A 44 0.28 14.84 11.40
C ASP A 44 0.63 16.20 10.79
N GLN A 45 0.75 16.29 9.46
CA GLN A 45 1.09 17.54 8.78
C GLN A 45 0.02 18.62 9.00
N VAL A 46 -1.26 18.27 8.93
CA VAL A 46 -2.36 19.17 9.22
C VAL A 46 -2.30 19.66 10.68
N ALA A 47 -2.04 18.77 11.63
CA ALA A 47 -1.99 19.10 13.06
C ALA A 47 -0.86 20.08 13.42
N ILE A 48 0.30 20.00 12.74
CA ILE A 48 1.46 20.85 13.00
C ILE A 48 1.59 22.04 12.04
N GLY A 49 0.67 22.22 11.08
CA GLY A 49 0.76 23.25 10.04
C GLY A 49 1.91 23.02 9.06
N GLY A 50 2.26 21.77 8.81
CA GLY A 50 3.28 21.37 7.85
C GLY A 50 2.79 21.41 6.41
N HIS A 51 3.72 21.43 5.46
CA HIS A 51 3.45 21.60 4.03
C HIS A 51 3.57 20.31 3.21
N ALA A 52 4.05 19.22 3.83
CA ALA A 52 4.21 17.94 3.14
C ALA A 52 2.85 17.22 2.98
N LEU A 53 2.00 17.77 2.12
CA LEU A 53 0.63 17.35 1.87
C LEU A 53 0.42 17.08 0.37
N PRO A 54 -0.44 16.12 -0.02
CA PRO A 54 -0.64 15.75 -1.42
C PRO A 54 -1.24 16.87 -2.28
N TRP A 55 -1.81 17.89 -1.69
CA TRP A 55 -2.36 19.06 -2.37
C TRP A 55 -1.46 20.30 -2.31
N GLU A 56 -0.33 20.26 -1.58
CA GLU A 56 0.57 21.39 -1.39
C GLU A 56 1.99 21.07 -1.87
N ASP A 57 2.70 20.14 -1.23
CA ASP A 57 4.04 19.70 -1.64
C ASP A 57 4.07 18.16 -1.78
N ARG A 58 3.81 17.72 -3.01
CA ARG A 58 3.74 16.29 -3.35
C ARG A 58 5.10 15.59 -3.21
N ALA A 59 6.19 16.30 -3.47
CA ALA A 59 7.52 15.71 -3.36
C ALA A 59 7.90 15.51 -1.89
N ALA A 60 7.70 16.52 -1.05
CA ALA A 60 7.91 16.38 0.39
C ALA A 60 6.99 15.31 1.01
N PHE A 61 5.74 15.22 0.56
CA PHE A 61 4.81 14.17 1.00
C PHE A 61 5.32 12.77 0.63
N ALA A 62 5.86 12.59 -0.59
CA ALA A 62 6.46 11.34 -1.02
C ALA A 62 7.68 10.95 -0.19
N GLU A 63 8.53 11.90 0.19
CA GLU A 63 9.68 11.67 1.07
C GLU A 63 9.24 11.18 2.47
N LEU A 64 8.20 11.78 3.04
CA LEU A 64 7.65 11.32 4.32
C LEU A 64 7.05 9.91 4.19
N MET A 65 6.33 9.62 3.11
CA MET A 65 5.84 8.26 2.84
C MET A 65 7.00 7.27 2.74
N LEU A 66 8.08 7.60 2.01
CA LEU A 66 9.26 6.74 1.91
C LEU A 66 9.86 6.43 3.29
N CYS A 67 10.08 7.46 4.10
CA CYS A 67 10.61 7.30 5.45
C CYS A 67 9.73 6.38 6.32
N TRP A 68 8.42 6.54 6.22
CA TRP A 68 7.45 5.72 6.94
C TRP A 68 7.49 4.26 6.49
N GLU A 69 7.42 4.01 5.18
CA GLU A 69 7.44 2.66 4.61
C GLU A 69 8.75 1.93 4.92
N MET A 70 9.89 2.62 4.85
CA MET A 70 11.19 2.06 5.21
C MET A 70 11.27 1.68 6.70
N ARG A 71 10.66 2.49 7.56
CA ARG A 71 10.55 2.20 8.99
C ARG A 71 9.65 0.98 9.24
N SER A 72 8.45 0.98 8.68
CA SER A 72 7.49 -0.14 8.78
C SER A 72 8.11 -1.44 8.30
N TYR A 73 8.84 -1.41 7.18
CA TYR A 73 9.55 -2.56 6.65
C TYR A 73 10.56 -3.13 7.67
N ARG A 74 11.39 -2.28 8.27
CA ARG A 74 12.41 -2.71 9.26
C ARG A 74 11.78 -3.25 10.54
N GLU A 75 10.72 -2.63 11.02
CA GLU A 75 10.00 -3.07 12.22
C GLU A 75 9.39 -4.47 12.02
N MET A 76 8.89 -4.76 10.81
CA MET A 76 8.23 -6.03 10.50
C MET A 76 9.19 -7.16 10.11
N LEU A 77 10.42 -6.86 9.68
CA LEU A 77 11.45 -7.87 9.37
C LEU A 77 11.76 -8.81 10.54
N GLY A 78 11.56 -8.36 11.77
CA GLY A 78 11.79 -9.17 12.98
C GLY A 78 10.69 -10.20 13.28
N GLN A 79 9.59 -10.18 12.54
CA GLN A 79 8.46 -11.11 12.75
C GLN A 79 8.64 -12.38 11.91
N VAL A 80 9.48 -13.30 12.41
CA VAL A 80 9.84 -14.53 11.70
C VAL A 80 8.72 -15.58 11.80
N GLY A 81 8.40 -16.22 10.66
CA GLY A 81 7.65 -17.47 10.61
C GLY A 81 6.12 -17.34 10.47
N ARG A 82 5.57 -16.12 10.39
CA ARG A 82 4.16 -15.87 10.09
C ARG A 82 4.02 -14.78 9.01
N PRO A 83 3.00 -14.84 8.15
CA PRO A 83 2.73 -13.76 7.20
C PRO A 83 2.51 -12.42 7.91
N VAL A 84 3.08 -11.37 7.32
CA VAL A 84 2.92 -9.96 7.72
C VAL A 84 2.31 -9.23 6.55
N PHE A 85 1.30 -8.40 6.80
CA PHE A 85 0.61 -7.67 5.74
C PHE A 85 0.85 -6.17 5.87
N PHE A 86 1.42 -5.58 4.83
CA PHE A 86 1.66 -4.16 4.74
C PHE A 86 0.48 -3.45 4.07
N ASP A 87 -0.05 -2.40 4.71
CA ASP A 87 -0.95 -1.46 4.03
C ASP A 87 -0.13 -0.55 3.12
N ARG A 88 0.08 -0.99 1.89
CA ARG A 88 1.02 -0.44 0.90
C ARG A 88 2.47 -0.78 1.22
N GLY A 89 3.39 -0.26 0.40
CA GLY A 89 4.82 -0.46 0.55
C GLY A 89 5.60 0.56 -0.25
N VAL A 90 6.94 0.45 -0.24
CA VAL A 90 7.83 1.39 -0.94
C VAL A 90 7.46 1.59 -2.43
N PRO A 91 7.05 0.56 -3.20
CA PRO A 91 6.63 0.78 -4.59
C PRO A 91 5.41 1.71 -4.75
N ASP A 92 4.52 1.80 -3.74
CA ASP A 92 3.39 2.74 -3.77
C ASP A 92 3.85 4.19 -3.80
N VAL A 93 5.01 4.52 -3.19
CA VAL A 93 5.59 5.87 -3.23
C VAL A 93 5.99 6.24 -4.66
N ALA A 94 6.62 5.32 -5.37
CA ALA A 94 6.97 5.52 -6.79
C ALA A 94 5.71 5.64 -7.66
N ALA A 95 4.69 4.83 -7.41
CA ALA A 95 3.40 4.91 -8.10
C ALA A 95 2.70 6.25 -7.86
N TYR A 96 2.74 6.76 -6.63
CA TYR A 96 2.19 8.07 -6.27
C TYR A 96 2.87 9.21 -7.06
N LEU A 97 4.21 9.22 -7.11
CA LEU A 97 4.95 10.24 -7.88
C LEU A 97 4.59 10.19 -9.37
N ARG A 98 4.55 9.00 -9.96
CA ARG A 98 4.14 8.80 -11.36
C ARG A 98 2.72 9.30 -11.61
N LEU A 99 1.78 8.99 -10.73
CA LEU A 99 0.40 9.47 -10.80
C LEU A 99 0.31 10.99 -10.74
N CYS A 100 1.20 11.63 -9.98
CA CYS A 100 1.32 13.08 -9.89
C CYS A 100 2.05 13.71 -11.08
N GLY A 101 2.54 12.93 -12.05
CA GLY A 101 3.36 13.40 -13.17
C GLY A 101 4.77 13.84 -12.77
N LEU A 102 5.24 13.38 -11.61
CA LEU A 102 6.58 13.67 -11.10
C LEU A 102 7.55 12.53 -11.44
N ALA A 103 8.82 12.90 -11.68
CA ALA A 103 9.88 11.92 -11.82
C ALA A 103 10.10 11.19 -10.50
N VAL A 104 10.37 9.87 -10.56
CA VAL A 104 10.77 9.09 -9.39
C VAL A 104 12.26 9.35 -9.12
N PRO A 105 12.62 9.96 -7.97
CA PRO A 105 14.02 10.18 -7.61
C PRO A 105 14.79 8.86 -7.50
N SER A 106 16.08 8.87 -7.80
CA SER A 106 16.93 7.68 -7.81
C SER A 106 16.95 6.93 -6.47
N HIS A 107 16.92 7.65 -5.35
CA HIS A 107 16.89 7.03 -4.02
C HIS A 107 15.57 6.30 -3.72
N ILE A 108 14.43 6.81 -4.22
CA ILE A 108 13.14 6.13 -4.11
C ILE A 108 13.13 4.86 -4.98
N ASP A 109 13.62 4.96 -6.22
CA ASP A 109 13.77 3.79 -7.10
C ASP A 109 14.68 2.74 -6.47
N GLN A 110 15.82 3.14 -5.90
CA GLN A 110 16.72 2.25 -5.19
C GLN A 110 16.06 1.61 -3.96
N ALA A 111 15.32 2.37 -3.16
CA ALA A 111 14.60 1.84 -2.01
C ALA A 111 13.59 0.75 -2.43
N ALA A 112 12.81 0.98 -3.49
CA ALA A 112 11.85 0.01 -4.03
C ALA A 112 12.51 -1.26 -4.57
N ARG A 113 13.77 -1.17 -5.04
CA ARG A 113 14.54 -2.34 -5.50
C ARG A 113 15.24 -3.09 -4.39
N LEU A 114 15.65 -2.42 -3.32
CA LEU A 114 16.39 -3.00 -2.20
C LEU A 114 15.47 -3.59 -1.14
N LEU A 115 14.39 -2.90 -0.80
CA LEU A 115 13.41 -3.33 0.21
C LEU A 115 12.37 -4.22 -0.46
N ARG A 116 12.69 -5.51 -0.55
CA ARG A 116 11.83 -6.47 -1.25
C ARG A 116 10.80 -7.09 -0.31
N TYR A 117 9.62 -7.28 -0.83
CA TYR A 117 8.51 -8.00 -0.22
C TYR A 117 8.30 -9.34 -0.94
N ASN A 118 7.34 -10.12 -0.50
CA ASN A 118 6.93 -11.31 -1.25
C ASN A 118 6.64 -10.93 -2.70
N ARG A 119 7.03 -11.80 -3.62
CA ARG A 119 6.84 -11.57 -5.05
C ARG A 119 5.38 -11.32 -5.42
N ARG A 120 4.45 -11.99 -4.71
CA ARG A 120 3.01 -11.82 -4.89
C ARG A 120 2.52 -10.65 -4.04
N VAL A 121 1.88 -9.69 -4.70
CA VAL A 121 1.30 -8.50 -4.10
C VAL A 121 -0.21 -8.55 -4.30
N PHE A 122 -0.97 -8.45 -3.23
CA PHE A 122 -2.42 -8.41 -3.29
C PHE A 122 -2.89 -7.01 -3.70
N ILE A 123 -3.66 -6.93 -4.79
CA ILE A 123 -4.24 -5.67 -5.22
C ILE A 123 -5.77 -5.71 -5.07
N ALA A 124 -6.30 -4.74 -4.32
CA ALA A 124 -7.74 -4.52 -4.22
C ALA A 124 -8.20 -3.67 -5.42
N PRO A 125 -8.95 -4.24 -6.38
CA PRO A 125 -9.39 -3.51 -7.55
C PRO A 125 -10.38 -2.40 -7.19
N PRO A 126 -10.59 -1.40 -8.06
CA PRO A 126 -11.65 -0.42 -7.92
C PRO A 126 -13.01 -1.13 -7.81
N TRP A 127 -13.82 -0.74 -6.82
CA TRP A 127 -15.09 -1.39 -6.53
C TRP A 127 -16.21 -0.36 -6.38
N PRO A 128 -17.00 -0.11 -7.44
CA PRO A 128 -18.00 0.96 -7.45
C PRO A 128 -19.03 0.85 -6.33
N GLU A 129 -19.45 -0.39 -5.98
CA GLU A 129 -20.54 -0.62 -5.03
C GLU A 129 -20.17 -0.22 -3.60
N ILE A 130 -18.89 -0.30 -3.23
CA ILE A 130 -18.41 0.09 -1.89
C ILE A 130 -17.67 1.42 -1.88
N PHE A 131 -17.42 2.00 -3.05
CA PHE A 131 -16.69 3.26 -3.13
C PHE A 131 -17.43 4.37 -2.40
N ARG A 132 -16.75 5.02 -1.45
CA ARG A 132 -17.24 6.18 -0.71
C ARG A 132 -16.14 7.20 -0.60
N GLN A 133 -16.50 8.47 -0.70
CA GLN A 133 -15.63 9.58 -0.36
C GLN A 133 -15.67 9.81 1.16
N ASP A 134 -14.54 10.19 1.75
CA ASP A 134 -14.45 10.61 3.15
C ASP A 134 -13.89 12.03 3.26
N ALA A 135 -13.81 12.56 4.48
CA ALA A 135 -13.37 13.95 4.72
C ALA A 135 -11.94 14.23 4.27
N GLU A 136 -11.07 13.21 4.27
CA GLU A 136 -9.65 13.31 3.93
C GLU A 136 -9.38 12.94 2.47
N ARG A 137 -10.28 12.18 1.84
CA ARG A 137 -10.14 11.65 0.47
C ARG A 137 -11.37 12.01 -0.36
N LYS A 138 -11.27 13.12 -1.09
CA LYS A 138 -12.32 13.63 -1.97
C LYS A 138 -12.20 13.11 -3.42
N GLN A 139 -11.35 12.11 -3.65
CA GLN A 139 -11.09 11.56 -4.98
C GLN A 139 -12.37 10.96 -5.57
N SER A 140 -12.57 11.17 -6.87
CA SER A 140 -13.62 10.53 -7.65
C SER A 140 -13.30 9.05 -7.90
N PHE A 141 -14.30 8.28 -8.33
CA PHE A 141 -14.09 6.89 -8.72
C PHE A 141 -13.11 6.77 -9.93
N ALA A 142 -13.16 7.73 -10.86
CA ALA A 142 -12.23 7.77 -11.99
C ALA A 142 -10.77 7.96 -11.53
N GLU A 143 -10.53 8.83 -10.54
CA GLU A 143 -9.20 9.01 -9.93
C GLU A 143 -8.76 7.77 -9.16
N ALA A 144 -9.68 7.08 -8.47
CA ALA A 144 -9.40 5.81 -7.82
C ALA A 144 -9.00 4.72 -8.81
N ALA A 145 -9.65 4.66 -9.97
CA ALA A 145 -9.30 3.75 -11.06
C ALA A 145 -7.93 4.09 -11.67
N ALA A 146 -7.64 5.38 -11.89
CA ALA A 146 -6.32 5.83 -12.37
C ALA A 146 -5.21 5.49 -11.38
N THR A 147 -5.46 5.66 -10.08
CA THR A 147 -4.53 5.24 -9.02
C THR A 147 -4.27 3.74 -9.08
N SER A 148 -5.31 2.92 -9.23
CA SER A 148 -5.17 1.48 -9.36
C SER A 148 -4.33 1.09 -10.57
N GLN A 149 -4.53 1.73 -11.71
CA GLN A 149 -3.73 1.47 -12.93
C GLN A 149 -2.26 1.86 -12.76
N ALA A 150 -1.98 3.00 -12.11
CA ALA A 150 -0.61 3.43 -11.83
C ALA A 150 0.10 2.43 -10.89
N LEU A 151 -0.61 1.89 -9.89
CA LEU A 151 -0.11 0.85 -9.01
C LEU A 151 0.23 -0.42 -9.79
N VAL A 152 -0.70 -0.91 -10.61
CA VAL A 152 -0.49 -2.12 -11.44
C VAL A 152 0.79 -1.99 -12.26
N THR A 153 0.91 -0.92 -13.04
CA THR A 153 2.08 -0.69 -13.90
C THR A 153 3.37 -0.60 -13.07
N THR A 154 3.34 0.14 -11.96
CA THR A 154 4.54 0.34 -11.14
C THR A 154 5.01 -0.96 -10.48
N TYR A 155 4.12 -1.76 -9.91
CA TYR A 155 4.50 -3.03 -9.31
C TYR A 155 5.04 -4.03 -10.35
N GLN A 156 4.46 -4.07 -11.55
CA GLN A 156 4.95 -4.88 -12.65
C GLN A 156 6.38 -4.45 -13.08
N ASP A 157 6.64 -3.15 -13.18
CA ASP A 157 7.97 -2.61 -13.50
C ASP A 157 9.02 -3.01 -12.46
N TYR A 158 8.63 -3.14 -11.18
CA TYR A 158 9.51 -3.64 -10.12
C TYR A 158 9.57 -5.17 -10.03
N GLY A 159 8.90 -5.90 -10.93
CA GLY A 159 8.98 -7.35 -11.06
C GLY A 159 8.11 -8.12 -10.07
N TYR A 160 7.06 -7.50 -9.54
CA TYR A 160 6.06 -8.17 -8.70
C TYR A 160 4.95 -8.82 -9.52
N GLU A 161 4.37 -9.88 -8.98
CA GLU A 161 3.17 -10.53 -9.48
C GLU A 161 1.95 -10.00 -8.73
N LEU A 162 1.00 -9.42 -9.45
CA LEU A 162 -0.22 -8.91 -8.83
C LEU A 162 -1.29 -10.00 -8.75
N VAL A 163 -1.79 -10.21 -7.54
CA VAL A 163 -2.93 -11.07 -7.24
C VAL A 163 -4.14 -10.19 -6.98
N SER A 164 -5.07 -10.16 -7.92
CA SER A 164 -6.30 -9.37 -7.76
C SER A 164 -7.20 -10.01 -6.71
N LEU A 165 -7.59 -9.21 -5.71
CA LEU A 165 -8.57 -9.64 -4.72
C LEU A 165 -9.98 -9.65 -5.34
N PRO A 166 -10.84 -10.60 -4.97
CA PRO A 166 -12.19 -10.66 -5.50
C PRO A 166 -13.03 -9.45 -5.05
N LEU A 167 -14.01 -9.05 -5.86
CA LEU A 167 -15.06 -8.10 -5.48
C LEU A 167 -16.12 -8.87 -4.66
N ALA A 168 -15.79 -9.17 -3.42
CA ALA A 168 -16.55 -10.07 -2.58
C ALA A 168 -16.44 -9.64 -1.10
N SER A 169 -17.10 -10.35 -0.22
CA SER A 169 -17.07 -10.07 1.22
C SER A 169 -15.66 -10.12 1.80
N VAL A 170 -15.47 -9.50 2.97
CA VAL A 170 -14.18 -9.52 3.69
C VAL A 170 -13.76 -10.96 3.98
N ALA A 171 -14.69 -11.83 4.36
CA ALA A 171 -14.41 -13.25 4.64
C ALA A 171 -13.86 -13.97 3.39
N GLU A 172 -14.48 -13.82 2.23
CA GLU A 172 -14.01 -14.42 0.98
C GLU A 172 -12.65 -13.85 0.55
N ARG A 173 -12.38 -12.56 0.79
CA ARG A 173 -11.05 -11.96 0.56
C ARG A 173 -9.99 -12.52 1.49
N LEU A 174 -10.32 -12.76 2.77
CA LEU A 174 -9.43 -13.43 3.72
C LEU A 174 -9.12 -14.87 3.29
N GLU A 175 -10.11 -15.61 2.83
CA GLU A 175 -9.92 -16.97 2.31
C GLU A 175 -8.99 -16.96 1.08
N ALA A 176 -9.20 -16.03 0.15
CA ALA A 176 -8.34 -15.87 -1.03
C ALA A 176 -6.88 -15.55 -0.66
N ILE A 177 -6.64 -14.73 0.36
CA ILE A 177 -5.29 -14.45 0.87
C ILE A 177 -4.72 -15.70 1.54
N SER A 178 -5.47 -16.35 2.43
CA SER A 178 -5.01 -17.54 3.18
C SER A 178 -4.64 -18.69 2.25
N ALA A 179 -5.37 -18.89 1.16
CA ALA A 179 -5.05 -19.90 0.16
C ALA A 179 -3.68 -19.69 -0.52
N ILE A 180 -3.14 -18.49 -0.46
CA ILE A 180 -1.87 -18.11 -1.10
C ILE A 180 -0.73 -18.04 -0.10
N THR A 181 -1.03 -17.65 1.13
CA THR A 181 -0.01 -17.42 2.17
C THR A 181 0.27 -18.65 3.04
N GLY A 182 -0.59 -19.66 2.98
CA GLY A 182 -0.44 -20.96 3.66
C GLY A 182 -1.00 -20.98 5.05
#